data_c9856dbf56b13ce8fd5d6eed7d13e083
#
_entry.id   c9856dbf56b13ce8fd5d6eed7d13e083
#
_cell.length_a   1.000
_cell.length_b   1.000
_cell.length_c   1.000
_cell.angle_alpha   90.00
_cell.angle_beta   90.00
_cell.angle_gamma   90.00
#
_symmetry.space_group_name_H-M   'P 1'
#
loop_
_entity.id
_entity.type
_entity.pdbx_description
1 polymer ?
#
loop_
_entity_poly.entity_id
_entity_poly.type
_entity_poly.pdbx_seq_one_letter_code
_entity_poly.pdbx_strand_id
1 'polypeptide(L)'
;MNISDALGKQSELKDKRRKKKLRSGAERAGLEVSVGRVLRFLRRGRYAHRIGTAAGVYLAAVLQYLILEVVELSGDAAHANKRKRIFPRHIQLAIRNDDELNRLLSAVTIPEGGVIPHMESTLFIPSESYTCNISNAMKHTGCAM
;
A
#
# COMPACT_ATOMS: atom_id res chain seq x y z
N MET A 1 -8.31 -10.88 -62.87
CA MET A 1 -8.37 -10.82 -61.43
C MET A 1 -7.55 -11.98 -60.91
N ASN A 2 -6.31 -11.75 -60.43
CA ASN A 2 -5.37 -12.83 -60.16
C ASN A 2 -5.70 -13.50 -58.79
N ILE A 3 -5.69 -14.81 -58.79
CA ILE A 3 -5.97 -15.68 -57.62
C ILE A 3 -5.00 -15.37 -56.46
N SER A 4 -3.77 -14.94 -56.77
CA SER A 4 -2.75 -14.50 -55.82
C SER A 4 -3.16 -13.25 -55.02
N ASP A 5 -3.87 -12.30 -55.62
CA ASP A 5 -4.33 -11.07 -54.95
C ASP A 5 -5.50 -11.35 -53.96
N ALA A 6 -6.32 -12.36 -54.28
CA ALA A 6 -7.42 -12.76 -53.41
C ALA A 6 -6.90 -13.50 -52.15
N LEU A 7 -5.87 -14.32 -52.29
CA LEU A 7 -5.21 -15.02 -51.17
C LEU A 7 -4.44 -14.06 -50.25
N GLY A 8 -3.77 -13.04 -50.81
CA GLY A 8 -3.09 -11.99 -50.05
C GLY A 8 -4.05 -11.18 -49.18
N LYS A 9 -5.22 -10.77 -49.75
CA LYS A 9 -6.25 -10.03 -49.00
C LYS A 9 -6.88 -10.86 -47.86
N GLN A 10 -7.02 -12.16 -48.04
CA GLN A 10 -7.59 -13.03 -47.01
C GLN A 10 -6.59 -13.25 -45.82
N SER A 11 -5.28 -13.30 -46.10
CA SER A 11 -4.27 -13.40 -45.08
C SER A 11 -4.17 -12.10 -44.23
N GLU A 12 -4.24 -10.93 -44.87
CA GLU A 12 -4.30 -9.63 -44.19
C GLU A 12 -5.56 -9.44 -43.35
N LEU A 13 -6.71 -9.92 -43.80
CA LEU A 13 -7.96 -9.86 -43.04
C LEU A 13 -7.94 -10.80 -41.83
N LYS A 14 -7.30 -11.96 -41.95
CA LYS A 14 -7.09 -12.86 -40.79
C LYS A 14 -6.12 -12.25 -39.76
N ASP A 15 -5.08 -11.57 -40.19
CA ASP A 15 -4.11 -10.91 -39.33
C ASP A 15 -4.70 -9.68 -38.64
N LYS A 16 -5.53 -8.90 -39.30
CA LYS A 16 -6.32 -7.80 -38.72
C LYS A 16 -7.35 -8.28 -37.67
N ARG A 17 -7.95 -9.47 -37.83
CA ARG A 17 -8.84 -10.10 -36.85
C ARG A 17 -8.06 -10.58 -35.63
N ARG A 18 -6.83 -11.06 -35.78
CA ARG A 18 -5.95 -11.54 -34.70
C ARG A 18 -5.46 -10.39 -33.79
N LYS A 19 -5.36 -9.16 -34.34
CA LYS A 19 -4.86 -7.97 -33.62
C LYS A 19 -5.90 -7.22 -32.82
N LYS A 20 -7.18 -7.58 -32.86
CA LYS A 20 -8.17 -7.02 -31.96
C LYS A 20 -8.03 -7.69 -30.58
N LYS A 21 -6.99 -7.29 -29.85
CA LYS A 21 -6.73 -7.73 -28.48
C LYS A 21 -8.00 -7.46 -27.66
N LEU A 22 -8.67 -8.52 -27.25
CA LEU A 22 -9.85 -8.42 -26.41
C LEU A 22 -9.43 -7.72 -25.10
N ARG A 23 -9.96 -6.53 -24.87
CA ARG A 23 -9.71 -5.79 -23.64
C ARG A 23 -10.16 -6.61 -22.45
N SER A 24 -9.31 -6.73 -21.45
CA SER A 24 -9.64 -7.42 -20.21
C SER A 24 -10.80 -6.74 -19.47
N GLY A 25 -11.47 -7.45 -18.56
CA GLY A 25 -12.52 -6.85 -17.75
C GLY A 25 -12.01 -5.68 -16.91
N ALA A 26 -10.80 -5.76 -16.40
CA ALA A 26 -10.13 -4.69 -15.67
C ALA A 26 -9.87 -3.48 -16.55
N GLU A 27 -9.29 -3.68 -17.74
CA GLU A 27 -9.00 -2.61 -18.68
C GLU A 27 -10.27 -1.88 -19.18
N ARG A 28 -11.38 -2.59 -19.33
CA ARG A 28 -12.68 -1.96 -19.66
C ARG A 28 -13.26 -1.14 -18.52
N ALA A 29 -12.98 -1.52 -17.29
CA ALA A 29 -13.41 -0.84 -16.08
C ALA A 29 -12.43 0.24 -15.60
N GLY A 30 -11.27 0.41 -16.26
CA GLY A 30 -10.22 1.34 -15.84
C GLY A 30 -9.54 0.95 -14.52
N LEU A 31 -9.50 -0.35 -14.20
CA LEU A 31 -8.94 -0.86 -12.95
C LEU A 31 -7.58 -1.50 -13.17
N GLU A 32 -6.65 -1.26 -12.24
CA GLU A 32 -5.34 -1.93 -12.18
C GLU A 32 -5.48 -3.35 -11.63
N VAL A 33 -6.39 -3.55 -10.67
CA VAL A 33 -6.66 -4.86 -10.06
C VAL A 33 -7.38 -5.78 -11.05
N SER A 34 -6.87 -7.00 -11.21
CA SER A 34 -7.42 -7.98 -12.13
C SER A 34 -8.78 -8.52 -11.69
N VAL A 35 -9.85 -8.05 -12.34
CA VAL A 35 -11.24 -8.51 -12.11
C VAL A 35 -11.38 -10.03 -12.27
N GLY A 36 -10.65 -10.63 -13.22
CA GLY A 36 -10.68 -12.09 -13.44
C GLY A 36 -10.15 -12.89 -12.25
N ARG A 37 -9.10 -12.42 -11.59
CA ARG A 37 -8.56 -13.05 -10.36
C ARG A 37 -9.57 -12.93 -9.22
N VAL A 38 -10.14 -11.75 -9.01
CA VAL A 38 -11.15 -11.50 -7.97
C VAL A 38 -12.35 -12.42 -8.16
N LEU A 39 -12.90 -12.51 -9.37
CA LEU A 39 -14.01 -13.44 -9.66
C LEU A 39 -13.65 -14.90 -9.42
N ARG A 40 -12.41 -15.30 -9.73
CA ARG A 40 -11.94 -16.67 -9.46
C ARG A 40 -11.90 -16.97 -7.96
N PHE A 41 -11.42 -16.05 -7.14
CA PHE A 41 -11.40 -16.19 -5.69
C PHE A 41 -12.80 -16.22 -5.09
N LEU A 42 -13.70 -15.35 -5.55
CA LEU A 42 -15.10 -15.36 -5.12
C LEU A 42 -15.78 -16.70 -5.42
N ARG A 43 -15.57 -17.27 -6.61
CA ARG A 43 -16.13 -18.58 -6.97
C ARG A 43 -15.51 -19.71 -6.16
N ARG A 44 -14.19 -19.65 -5.90
CA ARG A 44 -13.50 -20.66 -5.11
C ARG A 44 -13.95 -20.65 -3.64
N GLY A 45 -14.25 -19.47 -3.09
CA GLY A 45 -14.73 -19.32 -1.71
C GLY A 45 -16.18 -19.78 -1.48
N ARG A 46 -16.94 -20.11 -2.56
CA ARG A 46 -18.33 -20.61 -2.50
C ARG A 46 -19.25 -19.75 -1.63
N TYR A 47 -19.08 -18.43 -1.65
CA TYR A 47 -19.90 -17.50 -0.86
C TYR A 47 -21.36 -17.44 -1.32
N ALA A 48 -21.61 -17.75 -2.60
CA ALA A 48 -22.95 -17.83 -3.17
C ALA A 48 -23.01 -18.86 -4.32
N HIS A 49 -24.20 -19.37 -4.61
CA HIS A 49 -24.44 -20.29 -5.73
C HIS A 49 -24.14 -19.64 -7.08
N ARG A 50 -24.42 -18.36 -7.23
CA ARG A 50 -24.22 -17.60 -8.48
C ARG A 50 -23.56 -16.26 -8.15
N ILE A 51 -22.53 -15.92 -8.89
CA ILE A 51 -21.77 -14.68 -8.73
C ILE A 51 -21.80 -13.95 -10.08
N GLY A 52 -22.39 -12.76 -10.07
CA GLY A 52 -22.43 -11.88 -11.24
C GLY A 52 -21.06 -11.28 -11.56
N THR A 53 -20.83 -10.98 -12.83
CA THR A 53 -19.58 -10.34 -13.27
C THR A 53 -19.41 -8.94 -12.68
N ALA A 54 -20.50 -8.20 -12.50
CA ALA A 54 -20.51 -6.87 -11.89
C ALA A 54 -19.99 -6.89 -10.44
N ALA A 55 -20.32 -7.94 -9.66
CA ALA A 55 -19.81 -8.08 -8.29
C ALA A 55 -18.28 -8.16 -8.24
N GLY A 56 -17.67 -8.85 -9.22
CA GLY A 56 -16.20 -8.90 -9.32
C GLY A 56 -15.56 -7.57 -9.69
N VAL A 57 -16.22 -6.76 -10.52
CA VAL A 57 -15.75 -5.41 -10.87
C VAL A 57 -15.84 -4.50 -9.64
N TYR A 58 -16.97 -4.51 -8.94
CA TYR A 58 -17.17 -3.72 -7.74
C TYR A 58 -16.14 -4.04 -6.65
N LEU A 59 -15.96 -5.33 -6.36
CA LEU A 59 -14.98 -5.76 -5.36
C LEU A 59 -13.54 -5.41 -5.77
N ALA A 60 -13.20 -5.52 -7.06
CA ALA A 60 -11.90 -5.11 -7.57
C ALA A 60 -11.65 -3.59 -7.39
N ALA A 61 -12.69 -2.76 -7.59
CA ALA A 61 -12.59 -1.32 -7.37
C ALA A 61 -12.38 -0.98 -5.89
N VAL A 62 -13.11 -1.63 -4.98
CA VAL A 62 -12.93 -1.44 -3.53
C VAL A 62 -11.53 -1.86 -3.08
N LEU A 63 -11.05 -3.01 -3.56
CA LEU A 63 -9.69 -3.47 -3.25
C LEU A 63 -8.63 -2.50 -3.77
N GLN A 64 -8.82 -1.95 -4.97
CA GLN A 64 -7.91 -0.95 -5.52
C GLN A 64 -7.86 0.30 -4.67
N TYR A 65 -8.99 0.80 -4.22
CA TYR A 65 -9.06 1.96 -3.32
C TYR A 65 -8.27 1.72 -2.03
N LEU A 66 -8.53 0.60 -1.35
CA LEU A 66 -7.82 0.26 -0.11
C LEU A 66 -6.30 0.11 -0.31
N ILE A 67 -5.88 -0.49 -1.44
CA ILE A 67 -4.45 -0.63 -1.76
C ILE A 67 -3.80 0.74 -1.98
N LEU A 68 -4.47 1.64 -2.70
CA LEU A 68 -3.95 2.99 -2.97
C LEU A 68 -3.76 3.76 -1.67
N GLU A 69 -4.74 3.72 -0.76
CA GLU A 69 -4.67 4.35 0.55
C GLU A 69 -3.46 3.86 1.35
N VAL A 70 -3.30 2.55 1.47
CA VAL A 70 -2.15 1.95 2.17
C VAL A 70 -0.81 2.34 1.54
N VAL A 71 -0.74 2.38 0.20
CA VAL A 71 0.50 2.73 -0.52
C VAL A 71 0.84 4.21 -0.34
N GLU A 72 -0.16 5.10 -0.37
CA GLU A 72 0.02 6.54 -0.17
C GLU A 72 0.58 6.82 1.23
N LEU A 73 -0.09 6.32 2.28
CA LEU A 73 0.38 6.46 3.66
C LEU A 73 1.76 5.82 3.89
N SER A 74 2.03 4.69 3.23
CA SER A 74 3.36 4.05 3.30
C SER A 74 4.44 4.87 2.60
N GLY A 75 4.07 5.58 1.53
CA GLY A 75 4.94 6.52 0.83
C GLY A 75 5.34 7.68 1.72
N ASP A 76 4.38 8.26 2.44
CA ASP A 76 4.61 9.34 3.38
C ASP A 76 5.51 8.89 4.54
N ALA A 77 5.26 7.71 5.09
CA ALA A 77 6.12 7.11 6.11
C ALA A 77 7.57 6.89 5.61
N ALA A 78 7.74 6.46 4.35
CA ALA A 78 9.05 6.31 3.75
C ALA A 78 9.75 7.66 3.56
N HIS A 79 9.01 8.68 3.13
CA HIS A 79 9.51 10.04 2.96
C HIS A 79 9.97 10.65 4.30
N ALA A 80 9.16 10.49 5.36
CA ALA A 80 9.52 10.92 6.72
C ALA A 80 10.81 10.26 7.20
N ASN A 81 11.03 8.99 6.84
CA ASN A 81 12.26 8.25 7.13
C ASN A 81 13.41 8.54 6.15
N LYS A 82 13.26 9.52 5.25
CA LYS A 82 14.26 9.90 4.22
C LYS A 82 14.66 8.72 3.31
N ARG A 83 13.74 7.79 3.06
CA ARG A 83 13.94 6.63 2.19
C ARG A 83 13.22 6.81 0.86
N LYS A 84 13.85 6.37 -0.23
CA LYS A 84 13.29 6.40 -1.59
C LYS A 84 12.48 5.15 -1.93
N ARG A 85 12.52 4.12 -1.08
CA ARG A 85 11.84 2.83 -1.31
C ARG A 85 10.92 2.55 -0.13
N ILE A 86 9.73 2.02 -0.44
CA ILE A 86 8.81 1.51 0.56
C ILE A 86 9.29 0.12 0.98
N PHE A 87 9.47 -0.06 2.28
CA PHE A 87 9.79 -1.34 2.92
C PHE A 87 8.59 -1.82 3.74
N PRO A 88 8.49 -3.12 4.08
CA PRO A 88 7.42 -3.63 4.94
C PRO A 88 7.25 -2.87 6.25
N ARG A 89 8.35 -2.33 6.79
CA ARG A 89 8.33 -1.45 7.98
C ARG A 89 7.48 -0.21 7.77
N HIS A 90 7.56 0.44 6.60
CA HIS A 90 6.76 1.64 6.31
C HIS A 90 5.27 1.29 6.19
N ILE A 91 4.94 0.13 5.60
CA ILE A 91 3.57 -0.38 5.52
C ILE A 91 3.02 -0.66 6.92
N GLN A 92 3.83 -1.28 7.78
CA GLN A 92 3.44 -1.53 9.17
C GLN A 92 3.16 -0.24 9.94
N LEU A 93 4.03 0.76 9.81
CA LEU A 93 3.84 2.06 10.45
C LEU A 93 2.59 2.77 9.92
N ALA A 94 2.37 2.78 8.60
CA ALA A 94 1.22 3.40 7.97
C ALA A 94 -0.09 2.79 8.49
N ILE A 95 -0.21 1.46 8.46
CA ILE A 95 -1.42 0.76 8.90
C ILE A 95 -1.68 0.96 10.40
N ARG A 96 -0.65 1.01 11.22
CA ARG A 96 -0.83 1.11 12.68
C ARG A 96 -1.06 2.54 13.16
N ASN A 97 -0.64 3.55 12.39
CA ASN A 97 -0.89 4.95 12.70
C ASN A 97 -2.30 5.39 12.30
N ASP A 98 -2.93 4.72 11.37
CA ASP A 98 -4.31 4.98 10.95
C ASP A 98 -5.28 4.10 11.72
N ASP A 99 -6.24 4.69 12.42
CA ASP A 99 -7.18 3.97 13.28
C ASP A 99 -8.11 3.04 12.51
N GLU A 100 -8.53 3.45 11.30
CA GLU A 100 -9.44 2.69 10.47
C GLU A 100 -8.75 1.48 9.85
N LEU A 101 -7.57 1.68 9.27
CA LEU A 101 -6.75 0.61 8.73
C LEU A 101 -6.27 -0.34 9.82
N ASN A 102 -5.95 0.17 11.00
CA ASN A 102 -5.55 -0.65 12.14
C ASN A 102 -6.69 -1.58 12.61
N ARG A 103 -7.94 -1.09 12.64
CA ARG A 103 -9.11 -1.95 12.93
C ARG A 103 -9.32 -3.01 11.87
N LEU A 104 -9.25 -2.60 10.58
CA LEU A 104 -9.46 -3.50 9.45
C LEU A 104 -8.42 -4.62 9.39
N LEU A 105 -7.16 -4.29 9.68
CA LEU A 105 -6.00 -5.17 9.54
C LEU A 105 -5.42 -5.61 10.90
N SER A 106 -6.20 -5.53 11.98
CA SER A 106 -5.77 -5.89 13.34
C SER A 106 -5.23 -7.32 13.45
N ALA A 107 -5.86 -8.26 12.76
CA ALA A 107 -5.50 -9.68 12.77
C ALA A 107 -4.40 -10.05 11.74
N VAL A 108 -3.92 -9.08 10.95
CA VAL A 108 -2.93 -9.33 9.90
C VAL A 108 -1.53 -9.07 10.44
N THR A 109 -0.64 -10.06 10.28
CA THR A 109 0.79 -9.94 10.59
C THR A 109 1.57 -9.63 9.31
N ILE A 110 2.37 -8.57 9.32
CA ILE A 110 3.22 -8.17 8.21
C ILE A 110 4.63 -8.67 8.49
N PRO A 111 5.17 -9.63 7.71
CA PRO A 111 6.55 -10.07 7.86
C PRO A 111 7.52 -8.89 7.70
N GLU A 112 8.60 -8.86 8.48
CA GLU A 112 9.60 -7.79 8.47
C GLU A 112 9.07 -6.38 8.83
N GLY A 113 7.83 -6.27 9.34
CA GLY A 113 7.23 -4.99 9.76
C GLY A 113 7.87 -4.41 11.03
N GLY A 114 8.46 -5.24 11.87
CA GLY A 114 9.02 -4.84 13.15
C GLY A 114 7.96 -4.47 14.20
N VAL A 115 8.40 -3.97 15.33
CA VAL A 115 7.55 -3.55 16.44
C VAL A 115 7.21 -2.06 16.29
N ILE A 116 5.99 -1.67 16.69
CA ILE A 116 5.60 -0.26 16.72
C ILE A 116 6.31 0.40 17.91
N PRO A 117 6.99 1.53 17.71
CA PRO A 117 7.55 2.28 18.81
C PRO A 117 6.41 2.88 19.64
N HIS A 118 6.11 2.28 20.76
CA HIS A 118 5.24 2.85 21.79
C HIS A 118 6.13 3.31 22.93
N MET A 119 6.42 4.60 22.96
CA MET A 119 7.16 5.22 24.07
C MET A 119 6.16 5.99 24.91
N GLU A 120 6.07 5.64 26.18
CA GLU A 120 5.29 6.41 27.12
C GLU A 120 5.93 7.78 27.35
N SER A 121 5.11 8.83 27.38
CA SER A 121 5.57 10.21 27.58
C SER A 121 6.36 10.41 28.87
N THR A 122 6.14 9.55 29.84
CA THR A 122 6.88 9.53 31.12
C THR A 122 8.37 9.17 30.98
N LEU A 123 8.76 8.53 29.88
CA LEU A 123 10.16 8.17 29.58
C LEU A 123 10.93 9.32 28.91
N PHE A 124 10.23 10.35 28.42
CA PHE A 124 10.86 11.55 27.90
C PHE A 124 11.17 12.50 29.06
N ILE A 125 12.38 12.44 29.57
CA ILE A 125 12.89 13.48 30.47
C ILE A 125 13.13 14.71 29.62
N PRO A 126 12.43 15.86 29.88
CA PRO A 126 12.67 17.07 29.11
C PRO A 126 14.14 17.48 29.22
N SER A 127 14.75 17.77 28.08
CA SER A 127 16.17 18.17 28.02
C SER A 127 16.49 19.45 28.79
N GLU A 128 15.47 20.18 29.20
CA GLU A 128 15.60 21.40 29.99
C GLU A 128 16.07 21.18 31.44
N SER A 129 16.01 19.92 31.96
CA SER A 129 16.45 19.61 33.31
C SER A 129 17.96 19.44 33.48
N TYR A 130 18.73 19.49 32.39
CA TYR A 130 20.19 19.32 32.39
C TYR A 130 20.97 20.64 32.29
N THR A 131 20.33 21.79 32.47
CA THR A 131 21.10 22.99 32.77
C THR A 131 21.64 22.87 34.21
N CYS A 132 22.74 22.20 34.32
CA CYS A 132 23.56 22.31 35.52
C CYS A 132 23.85 23.79 35.72
N ASN A 133 23.23 24.41 36.73
CA ASN A 133 23.59 25.73 37.19
C ASN A 133 25.01 25.68 37.80
N ILE A 134 26.03 25.76 36.91
CA ILE A 134 27.44 25.89 37.31
C ILE A 134 27.67 27.22 38.03
N SER A 135 26.72 28.15 37.99
CA SER A 135 26.83 29.46 38.66
C SER A 135 26.71 29.42 40.19
N ASN A 136 26.21 28.33 40.77
CA ASN A 136 26.11 28.20 42.25
C ASN A 136 27.25 27.44 42.92
N ALA A 137 28.11 26.76 42.15
CA ALA A 137 29.26 26.02 42.74
C ALA A 137 30.46 26.90 43.09
N MET A 138 30.51 28.16 42.62
CA MET A 138 31.64 29.07 42.89
C MET A 138 31.43 30.07 44.04
N LYS A 139 30.35 29.94 44.81
CA LYS A 139 30.09 30.86 45.90
C LYS A 139 30.36 30.30 47.32
N HIS A 140 30.83 29.08 47.44
CA HIS A 140 31.10 28.46 48.75
C HIS A 140 32.54 28.03 49.00
N THR A 141 33.50 28.49 48.19
CA THR A 141 34.92 28.39 48.55
C THR A 141 35.50 29.77 48.71
N GLY A 142 35.03 30.44 49.73
CA GLY A 142 35.57 31.69 50.17
C GLY A 142 35.78 31.65 51.69
N CYS A 143 37.04 31.64 52.09
CA CYS A 143 37.59 32.00 53.42
C CYS A 143 37.38 31.05 54.58
N ALA A 144 38.41 30.37 54.93
CA ALA A 144 38.96 30.45 56.32
C ALA A 144 40.46 30.25 56.26
N MET A 145 41.13 31.31 56.51
CA MET A 145 42.46 31.29 57.17
C MET A 145 42.33 30.74 58.52
#